data_08a73fd82bc937555fd177c76c5f7a57
#
_entry.id   08a73fd82bc937555fd177c76c5f7a57
#
_cell.length_a   1.000
_cell.length_b   1.000
_cell.length_c   1.000
_cell.angle_alpha   90.00
_cell.angle_beta   90.00
_cell.angle_gamma   90.00
#
_symmetry.space_group_name_H-M   'P 1'
#
loop_
_entity.id
_entity.type
_entity.pdbx_description
1 polymer ?
#
loop_
_entity_poly.entity_id
_entity_poly.type
_entity_poly.pdbx_seq_one_letter_code
_entity_poly.pdbx_strand_id
1 'polypeptide(L)'
;MNNQTNLAEQVVTAISAVVGPGPASLHEPSFIGNEWLYLKECLDSTFVSSVGKFVDRFELDLANFTGAKHAVAVVNGTAALHIALKLAGVKAGDEVLIPALSFVATANAVTYCNATPHFIDSEVHTLGVDATKLRDYLISYTEQHAGQCVNRATGQ
;
A
#
# COMPACT_ATOMS: atom_id res chain seq x y z
N MET A 1 29.75 -3.03 29.63
CA MET A 1 28.55 -2.16 29.51
C MET A 1 28.71 -0.98 28.54
N ASN A 2 29.86 -0.76 27.91
CA ASN A 2 30.13 0.51 27.17
C ASN A 2 29.93 0.49 25.64
N ASN A 3 29.68 -0.66 25.00
CA ASN A 3 29.61 -0.68 23.53
C ASN A 3 28.21 -0.39 22.96
N GLN A 4 27.15 -0.66 23.70
CA GLN A 4 25.79 -0.42 23.21
C GLN A 4 25.37 1.06 23.29
N THR A 5 25.80 1.75 24.34
CA THR A 5 25.53 3.20 24.48
C THR A 5 26.24 3.99 23.37
N ASN A 6 27.46 3.59 23.02
CA ASN A 6 28.23 4.25 21.95
C ASN A 6 27.60 4.07 20.55
N LEU A 7 27.02 2.90 20.25
CA LEU A 7 26.35 2.68 18.96
C LEU A 7 25.08 3.53 18.83
N ALA A 8 24.26 3.60 19.85
CA ALA A 8 23.04 4.42 19.84
C ALA A 8 23.37 5.92 19.67
N GLU A 9 24.38 6.43 20.36
CA GLU A 9 24.85 7.81 20.21
C GLU A 9 25.40 8.07 18.80
N GLN A 10 26.15 7.14 18.22
CA GLN A 10 26.63 7.26 16.85
C GLN A 10 25.49 7.31 15.83
N VAL A 11 24.47 6.45 15.98
CA VAL A 11 23.29 6.43 15.11
C VAL A 11 22.51 7.74 15.24
N VAL A 12 22.23 8.21 16.46
CA VAL A 12 21.53 9.48 16.69
C VAL A 12 22.32 10.65 16.10
N THR A 13 23.63 10.68 16.28
CA THR A 13 24.50 11.72 15.72
C THR A 13 24.46 11.73 14.19
N ALA A 14 24.53 10.55 13.56
CA ALA A 14 24.47 10.43 12.10
C ALA A 14 23.11 10.88 11.55
N ILE A 15 22.01 10.51 12.20
CA ILE A 15 20.66 10.93 11.82
C ILE A 15 20.54 12.45 11.98
N SER A 16 20.93 13.00 13.14
CA SER A 16 20.84 14.45 13.42
C SER A 16 21.68 15.30 12.47
N ALA A 17 22.77 14.76 11.95
CA ALA A 17 23.60 15.44 10.95
C ALA A 17 22.86 15.63 9.60
N VAL A 18 21.89 14.78 9.31
CA VAL A 18 21.09 14.83 8.07
C VAL A 18 19.79 15.61 8.25
N VAL A 19 19.05 15.33 9.34
CA VAL A 19 17.70 15.89 9.55
C VAL A 19 17.70 17.17 10.40
N GLY A 20 18.84 17.54 10.98
CA GLY A 20 18.95 18.67 11.90
C GLY A 20 18.67 18.32 13.37
N PRO A 21 18.88 19.26 14.29
CA PRO A 21 18.60 19.06 15.71
C PRO A 21 17.09 19.18 15.97
N GLY A 22 16.52 18.23 16.70
CA GLY A 22 15.13 18.25 17.15
C GLY A 22 14.37 16.98 16.80
N PRO A 23 13.08 16.92 17.10
CA PRO A 23 12.25 15.79 16.73
C PRO A 23 12.09 15.75 15.20
N ALA A 24 12.34 14.60 14.59
CA ALA A 24 12.11 14.36 13.19
C ALA A 24 10.98 13.35 13.00
N SER A 25 9.96 13.70 12.24
CA SER A 25 8.88 12.79 11.88
C SER A 25 9.36 11.84 10.79
N LEU A 26 8.96 10.57 10.89
CA LEU A 26 9.33 9.56 9.88
C LEU A 26 8.61 9.82 8.54
N HIS A 27 7.37 10.29 8.59
CA HIS A 27 6.53 10.57 7.44
C HIS A 27 5.77 11.88 7.64
N GLU A 28 6.46 13.00 7.51
CA GLU A 28 5.82 14.31 7.58
C GLU A 28 5.34 14.72 6.18
N PRO A 29 4.02 14.98 6.01
CA PRO A 29 3.51 15.46 4.73
C PRO A 29 4.01 16.89 4.46
N SER A 30 4.32 17.17 3.20
CA SER A 30 4.76 18.49 2.74
C SER A 30 3.71 19.10 1.82
N PHE A 31 3.27 20.31 2.13
CA PHE A 31 2.25 21.07 1.37
C PHE A 31 2.89 22.36 0.84
N ILE A 32 3.62 22.24 -0.27
CA ILE A 32 4.38 23.35 -0.88
C ILE A 32 3.84 23.77 -2.26
N GLY A 33 2.77 23.14 -2.72
CA GLY A 33 2.14 23.40 -4.01
C GLY A 33 0.83 24.19 -3.90
N ASN A 34 -0.14 23.80 -4.70
CA ASN A 34 -1.43 24.47 -4.82
C ASN A 34 -2.53 23.88 -3.90
N GLU A 35 -2.16 23.02 -2.94
CA GLU A 35 -3.12 22.27 -2.11
C GLU A 35 -4.08 23.21 -1.39
N TRP A 36 -3.55 24.31 -0.83
CA TRP A 36 -4.36 25.29 -0.13
C TRP A 36 -5.34 26.01 -1.07
N LEU A 37 -4.93 26.35 -2.29
CA LEU A 37 -5.77 27.01 -3.27
C LEU A 37 -6.92 26.10 -3.71
N TYR A 38 -6.62 24.82 -3.98
CA TYR A 38 -7.63 23.84 -4.38
C TYR A 38 -8.61 23.54 -3.24
N LEU A 39 -8.12 23.42 -2.02
CA LEU A 39 -8.98 23.23 -0.84
C LEU A 39 -9.90 24.43 -0.63
N LYS A 40 -9.35 25.66 -0.71
CA LYS A 40 -10.13 26.89 -0.60
C LYS A 40 -11.23 26.95 -1.65
N GLU A 41 -10.92 26.60 -2.89
CA GLU A 41 -11.89 26.60 -3.97
C GLU A 41 -13.01 25.55 -3.77
N CYS A 42 -12.69 24.38 -3.21
CA CYS A 42 -13.72 23.42 -2.81
C CYS A 42 -14.66 24.00 -1.76
N LEU A 43 -14.12 24.68 -0.74
CA LEU A 43 -14.90 25.31 0.32
C LEU A 43 -15.76 26.45 -0.21
N ASP A 44 -15.21 27.34 -1.04
CA ASP A 44 -15.92 28.47 -1.63
C ASP A 44 -17.08 28.01 -2.57
N SER A 45 -16.88 26.91 -3.28
CA SER A 45 -17.89 26.32 -4.16
C SER A 45 -18.91 25.44 -3.46
N THR A 46 -18.68 25.09 -2.19
CA THR A 46 -19.46 24.13 -1.39
C THR A 46 -19.44 22.67 -1.88
N PHE A 47 -18.68 22.35 -2.94
CA PHE A 47 -18.47 20.97 -3.41
C PHE A 47 -17.39 20.28 -2.57
N VAL A 48 -17.78 19.78 -1.42
CA VAL A 48 -16.91 19.17 -0.40
C VAL A 48 -17.17 17.67 -0.18
N SER A 49 -17.90 17.03 -1.10
CA SER A 49 -18.25 15.62 -1.00
C SER A 49 -17.57 14.77 -2.09
N SER A 50 -18.17 13.65 -2.47
CA SER A 50 -17.67 12.71 -3.49
C SER A 50 -17.85 13.18 -4.94
N VAL A 51 -18.43 14.36 -5.16
CA VAL A 51 -18.61 14.95 -6.48
C VAL A 51 -18.03 16.37 -6.51
N GLY A 52 -17.48 16.78 -7.65
CA GLY A 52 -16.92 18.10 -7.85
C GLY A 52 -15.76 18.09 -8.83
N LYS A 53 -15.44 19.26 -9.38
CA LYS A 53 -14.47 19.43 -10.47
C LYS A 53 -13.06 18.86 -10.12
N PHE A 54 -12.66 18.85 -8.85
CA PHE A 54 -11.36 18.30 -8.47
C PHE A 54 -11.37 16.78 -8.38
N VAL A 55 -12.51 16.15 -8.10
CA VAL A 55 -12.68 14.70 -8.19
C VAL A 55 -12.60 14.28 -9.66
N ASP A 56 -13.40 14.94 -10.53
CA ASP A 56 -13.42 14.66 -11.97
C ASP A 56 -12.03 14.85 -12.59
N ARG A 57 -11.36 15.95 -12.22
CA ARG A 57 -10.00 16.23 -12.69
C ARG A 57 -8.99 15.19 -12.22
N PHE A 58 -9.04 14.80 -10.95
CA PHE A 58 -8.16 13.78 -10.40
C PHE A 58 -8.30 12.44 -11.14
N GLU A 59 -9.54 12.02 -11.38
CA GLU A 59 -9.84 10.78 -12.11
C GLU A 59 -9.31 10.85 -13.55
N LEU A 60 -9.54 11.98 -14.24
CA LEU A 60 -9.05 12.20 -15.61
C LEU A 60 -7.51 12.22 -15.67
N ASP A 61 -6.88 13.00 -14.79
CA ASP A 61 -5.41 13.14 -14.76
C ASP A 61 -4.75 11.80 -14.42
N LEU A 62 -5.31 11.03 -13.48
CA LEU A 62 -4.78 9.72 -13.11
C LEU A 62 -4.96 8.70 -14.26
N ALA A 63 -6.12 8.68 -14.91
CA ALA A 63 -6.36 7.83 -16.07
C ALA A 63 -5.35 8.13 -17.21
N ASN A 64 -5.15 9.42 -17.52
CA ASN A 64 -4.19 9.85 -18.54
C ASN A 64 -2.75 9.48 -18.16
N PHE A 65 -2.35 9.71 -16.91
CA PHE A 65 -0.99 9.42 -16.42
C PHE A 65 -0.65 7.93 -16.47
N THR A 66 -1.61 7.09 -16.11
CA THR A 66 -1.41 5.63 -16.05
C THR A 66 -1.69 4.92 -17.39
N GLY A 67 -2.35 5.60 -18.33
CA GLY A 67 -2.85 4.99 -19.58
C GLY A 67 -4.09 4.11 -19.36
N ALA A 68 -4.69 4.13 -18.18
CA ALA A 68 -5.93 3.42 -17.90
C ALA A 68 -7.12 4.09 -18.59
N LYS A 69 -8.11 3.31 -18.99
CA LYS A 69 -9.31 3.87 -19.63
C LYS A 69 -10.13 4.74 -18.68
N HIS A 70 -10.15 4.35 -17.41
CA HIS A 70 -10.89 5.05 -16.35
C HIS A 70 -10.12 4.96 -15.04
N ALA A 71 -10.27 5.97 -14.20
CA ALA A 71 -9.89 5.95 -12.80
C ALA A 71 -11.10 6.33 -11.95
N VAL A 72 -11.18 5.82 -10.74
CA VAL A 72 -12.27 6.12 -9.79
C VAL A 72 -11.64 6.54 -8.47
N ALA A 73 -11.98 7.74 -8.03
CA ALA A 73 -11.53 8.27 -6.76
C ALA A 73 -12.27 7.59 -5.60
N VAL A 74 -11.53 7.22 -4.57
CA VAL A 74 -12.05 6.68 -3.31
C VAL A 74 -11.43 7.43 -2.15
N VAL A 75 -12.00 7.27 -0.95
CA VAL A 75 -11.62 8.07 0.23
C VAL A 75 -10.13 7.91 0.63
N ASN A 76 -9.55 6.75 0.40
CA ASN A 76 -8.13 6.46 0.67
C ASN A 76 -7.67 5.18 -0.03
N GLY A 77 -6.35 4.91 0.01
CA GLY A 77 -5.76 3.72 -0.59
C GLY A 77 -6.22 2.39 0.01
N THR A 78 -6.56 2.35 1.29
CA THR A 78 -7.11 1.13 1.93
C THR A 78 -8.46 0.76 1.33
N ALA A 79 -9.33 1.75 1.11
CA ALA A 79 -10.61 1.55 0.44
C ALA A 79 -10.41 1.12 -1.02
N ALA A 80 -9.44 1.72 -1.72
CA ALA A 80 -9.08 1.32 -3.09
C ALA A 80 -8.65 -0.14 -3.17
N LEU A 81 -7.75 -0.57 -2.30
CA LEU A 81 -7.30 -1.97 -2.22
C LEU A 81 -8.45 -2.92 -1.92
N HIS A 82 -9.30 -2.60 -0.95
CA HIS A 82 -10.45 -3.43 -0.60
C HIS A 82 -11.41 -3.60 -1.78
N ILE A 83 -11.76 -2.50 -2.47
CA ILE A 83 -12.63 -2.54 -3.64
C ILE A 83 -11.98 -3.33 -4.77
N ALA A 84 -10.68 -3.11 -5.03
CA ALA A 84 -9.94 -3.84 -6.06
C ALA A 84 -9.93 -5.36 -5.79
N LEU A 85 -9.70 -5.79 -4.55
CA LEU A 85 -9.78 -7.20 -4.16
C LEU A 85 -11.17 -7.78 -4.37
N LYS A 86 -12.22 -7.05 -4.01
CA LYS A 86 -13.62 -7.47 -4.27
C LYS A 86 -13.89 -7.63 -5.76
N LEU A 87 -13.45 -6.69 -6.59
CA LEU A 87 -13.61 -6.75 -8.04
C LEU A 87 -12.78 -7.85 -8.69
N ALA A 88 -11.60 -8.18 -8.13
CA ALA A 88 -10.78 -9.31 -8.54
C ALA A 88 -11.41 -10.67 -8.15
N GLY A 89 -12.49 -10.67 -7.38
CA GLY A 89 -13.23 -11.87 -7.01
C GLY A 89 -12.79 -12.53 -5.72
N VAL A 90 -12.01 -11.84 -4.89
CA VAL A 90 -11.59 -12.35 -3.57
C VAL A 90 -12.80 -12.58 -2.67
N LYS A 91 -12.88 -13.78 -2.10
CA LYS A 91 -13.97 -14.27 -1.25
C LYS A 91 -13.49 -14.59 0.15
N ALA A 92 -14.44 -14.79 1.05
CA ALA A 92 -14.15 -15.30 2.39
C ALA A 92 -13.49 -16.69 2.29
N GLY A 93 -12.40 -16.83 3.02
CA GLY A 93 -11.60 -18.06 3.04
C GLY A 93 -10.47 -18.11 2.02
N ASP A 94 -10.42 -17.23 1.04
CA ASP A 94 -9.29 -17.17 0.11
C ASP A 94 -7.99 -16.75 0.84
N GLU A 95 -6.85 -17.22 0.36
CA GLU A 95 -5.54 -16.67 0.70
C GLU A 95 -5.13 -15.62 -0.34
N VAL A 96 -4.69 -14.45 0.12
CA VAL A 96 -4.16 -13.39 -0.74
C VAL A 96 -2.69 -13.18 -0.44
N LEU A 97 -1.85 -13.44 -1.43
CA LEU A 97 -0.40 -13.25 -1.31
C LEU A 97 -0.05 -11.76 -1.29
N ILE A 98 0.62 -11.32 -0.24
CA ILE A 98 1.04 -9.93 -0.07
C ILE A 98 2.51 -9.86 0.34
N PRO A 99 3.26 -8.80 -0.05
CA PRO A 99 4.65 -8.67 0.39
C PRO A 99 4.74 -8.47 1.90
N ALA A 100 5.72 -9.11 2.54
CA ALA A 100 5.98 -8.97 3.98
C ALA A 100 6.40 -7.54 4.35
N LEU A 101 7.13 -6.87 3.46
CA LEU A 101 7.48 -5.45 3.61
C LEU A 101 6.42 -4.60 2.92
N SER A 102 5.39 -4.20 3.67
CA SER A 102 4.28 -3.40 3.16
C SER A 102 3.63 -2.61 4.29
N PHE A 103 2.80 -1.64 3.92
CA PHE A 103 1.97 -0.93 4.90
C PHE A 103 0.85 -1.84 5.41
N VAL A 104 0.50 -1.72 6.67
CA VAL A 104 -0.55 -2.54 7.31
C VAL A 104 -1.89 -2.52 6.57
N ALA A 105 -2.18 -1.43 5.85
CA ALA A 105 -3.38 -1.29 5.04
C ALA A 105 -3.55 -2.40 3.99
N THR A 106 -2.46 -2.96 3.47
CA THR A 106 -2.48 -4.07 2.52
C THR A 106 -3.09 -5.32 3.16
N ALA A 107 -2.62 -5.70 4.35
CA ALA A 107 -3.18 -6.82 5.09
C ALA A 107 -4.64 -6.56 5.54
N ASN A 108 -4.92 -5.34 6.00
CA ASN A 108 -6.26 -4.95 6.42
C ASN A 108 -7.27 -5.05 5.27
N ALA A 109 -6.91 -4.64 4.06
CA ALA A 109 -7.80 -4.74 2.90
C ALA A 109 -8.18 -6.19 2.58
N VAL A 110 -7.24 -7.13 2.76
CA VAL A 110 -7.50 -8.57 2.62
C VAL A 110 -8.46 -9.06 3.71
N THR A 111 -8.20 -8.70 4.97
CA THR A 111 -9.07 -9.11 6.09
C THR A 111 -10.49 -8.55 5.98
N TYR A 112 -10.65 -7.37 5.37
CA TYR A 112 -11.98 -6.80 5.09
C TYR A 112 -12.78 -7.62 4.07
N CYS A 113 -12.10 -8.44 3.25
CA CYS A 113 -12.75 -9.43 2.41
C CYS A 113 -13.09 -10.74 3.13
N ASN A 114 -12.81 -10.87 4.43
CA ASN A 114 -12.79 -12.12 5.20
C ASN A 114 -11.85 -13.17 4.59
N ALA A 115 -10.79 -12.71 3.93
CA ALA A 115 -9.72 -13.51 3.36
C ALA A 115 -8.49 -13.49 4.27
N THR A 116 -7.57 -14.41 4.07
CA THR A 116 -6.35 -14.55 4.86
C THR A 116 -5.18 -13.88 4.15
N PRO A 117 -4.51 -12.85 4.73
CA PRO A 117 -3.29 -12.33 4.17
C PRO A 117 -2.16 -13.34 4.34
N HIS A 118 -1.58 -13.78 3.23
CA HIS A 118 -0.47 -14.71 3.20
C HIS A 118 0.80 -13.94 2.82
N PHE A 119 1.74 -13.81 3.77
CA PHE A 119 2.94 -13.02 3.57
C PHE A 119 3.99 -13.78 2.76
N ILE A 120 4.50 -13.12 1.73
CA ILE A 120 5.57 -13.61 0.87
C ILE A 120 6.80 -12.72 1.00
N ASP A 121 7.97 -13.29 0.68
CA ASP A 121 9.25 -12.63 0.91
C ASP A 121 9.46 -11.45 -0.06
N SER A 122 10.22 -10.48 0.41
CA SER A 122 10.63 -9.29 -0.37
C SER A 122 12.08 -9.46 -0.83
N GLU A 123 12.38 -8.99 -2.03
CA GLU A 123 13.75 -8.95 -2.53
C GLU A 123 14.47 -7.67 -2.07
N VAL A 124 15.80 -7.74 -1.96
CA VAL A 124 16.60 -6.74 -1.26
C VAL A 124 16.84 -5.44 -2.07
N HIS A 125 16.73 -5.49 -3.40
CA HIS A 125 17.08 -4.35 -4.25
C HIS A 125 15.92 -3.35 -4.43
N THR A 126 14.72 -3.86 -4.72
CA THR A 126 13.52 -3.03 -4.91
C THR A 126 12.63 -2.99 -3.69
N LEU A 127 12.85 -3.90 -2.72
CA LEU A 127 12.00 -4.13 -1.54
C LEU A 127 10.57 -4.58 -1.91
N GLY A 128 10.35 -4.90 -3.18
CA GLY A 128 9.12 -5.50 -3.67
C GLY A 128 9.07 -7.01 -3.44
N VAL A 129 8.09 -7.66 -4.07
CA VAL A 129 7.94 -9.12 -4.02
C VAL A 129 9.14 -9.80 -4.67
N ASP A 130 9.73 -10.80 -4.01
CA ASP A 130 10.72 -11.69 -4.61
C ASP A 130 10.02 -12.67 -5.57
N ALA A 131 10.02 -12.32 -6.86
CA ALA A 131 9.34 -13.10 -7.88
C ALA A 131 9.90 -14.53 -8.03
N THR A 132 11.20 -14.74 -7.74
CA THR A 132 11.82 -16.06 -7.81
C THR A 132 11.34 -16.94 -6.65
N LYS A 133 11.41 -16.43 -5.43
CA LYS A 133 10.90 -17.14 -4.26
C LYS A 133 9.40 -17.38 -4.33
N LEU A 134 8.63 -16.40 -4.82
CA LEU A 134 7.19 -16.56 -5.04
C LEU A 134 6.90 -17.70 -6.01
N ARG A 135 7.60 -17.76 -7.15
CA ARG A 135 7.44 -18.85 -8.12
C ARG A 135 7.74 -20.20 -7.48
N ASP A 136 8.86 -20.31 -6.78
CA ASP A 136 9.30 -21.55 -6.14
C ASP A 136 8.33 -21.97 -5.03
N TYR A 137 7.77 -21.00 -4.29
CA TYR A 137 6.71 -21.23 -3.32
C TYR A 137 5.46 -21.80 -4.00
N LEU A 138 4.96 -21.15 -5.05
CA LEU A 138 3.75 -21.60 -5.76
C LEU A 138 3.92 -23.02 -6.32
N ILE A 139 5.08 -23.34 -6.92
CA ILE A 139 5.35 -24.69 -7.43
C ILE A 139 5.37 -25.74 -6.30
N SER A 140 5.97 -25.40 -5.17
CA SER A 140 6.20 -26.34 -4.08
C SER A 140 4.99 -26.55 -3.16
N TYR A 141 4.19 -25.53 -2.93
CA TYR A 141 3.16 -25.51 -1.89
C TYR A 141 1.73 -25.39 -2.42
N THR A 142 1.55 -25.18 -3.72
CA THR A 142 0.20 -25.13 -4.30
C THR A 142 -0.04 -26.21 -5.33
N GLU A 143 -1.31 -26.43 -5.65
CA GLU A 143 -1.75 -27.29 -6.75
C GLU A 143 -2.94 -26.67 -7.51
N GLN A 144 -3.13 -27.10 -8.73
CA GLN A 144 -4.29 -26.70 -9.53
C GLN A 144 -5.45 -27.66 -9.25
N HIS A 145 -6.54 -27.11 -8.73
CA HIS A 145 -7.76 -27.87 -8.47
C HIS A 145 -8.98 -27.15 -9.09
N ALA A 146 -9.68 -27.77 -10.02
CA ALA A 146 -10.86 -27.20 -10.69
C ALA A 146 -10.64 -25.78 -11.28
N GLY A 147 -9.45 -25.49 -11.78
CA GLY A 147 -9.08 -24.18 -12.35
C GLY A 147 -8.69 -23.11 -11.31
N GLN A 148 -8.58 -23.50 -10.04
CA GLN A 148 -8.10 -22.64 -8.96
C GLN A 148 -6.72 -23.09 -8.49
N CYS A 149 -5.92 -22.14 -8.01
CA CYS A 149 -4.65 -22.42 -7.36
C CYS A 149 -4.92 -22.58 -5.87
N VAL A 150 -4.66 -23.75 -5.32
CA VAL A 150 -4.99 -24.10 -3.94
C VAL A 150 -3.71 -24.41 -3.16
N ASN A 151 -3.57 -23.83 -1.99
CA ASN A 151 -2.49 -24.15 -1.06
C ASN A 151 -2.71 -25.55 -0.45
N ARG A 152 -1.76 -26.46 -0.67
CA ARG A 152 -1.87 -27.86 -0.20
C ARG A 152 -1.96 -28.02 1.31
N ALA A 153 -1.42 -27.07 2.07
CA ALA A 153 -1.42 -27.13 3.54
C ALA A 153 -2.72 -26.66 4.16
N THR A 154 -3.35 -25.64 3.57
CA THR A 154 -4.58 -25.03 4.11
C THR A 154 -5.83 -25.42 3.36
N GLY A 155 -5.71 -25.87 2.11
CA GLY A 155 -6.84 -26.15 1.24
C GLY A 155 -7.54 -24.89 0.70
N GLN A 156 -6.91 -23.73 0.84
CA GLN A 156 -7.44 -22.41 0.45
C GLN A 156 -6.78 -21.87 -0.81
#